data_23af855bd5febacc7326f3323860b472
#
_entry.id   23af855bd5febacc7326f3323860b472
#
_cell.length_a   1.000
_cell.length_b   1.000
_cell.length_c   1.000
_cell.angle_alpha   90.00
_cell.angle_beta   90.00
_cell.angle_gamma   90.00
#
_symmetry.space_group_name_H-M   'P 1'
#
loop_
_entity.id
_entity.type
_entity.pdbx_description
1 polymer ?
#
loop_
_entity_poly.entity_id
_entity_poly.type
_entity_poly.pdbx_seq_one_letter_code
_entity_poly.pdbx_strand_id
1 'polypeptide(L)'
;MHLPNSVEFATTYLSTGLRVHYAEQGDREGEAIVFLHAYVDSWFSYSRVLPLLSPSYYAFAPDQRGHGNSDKPQCCYTADDYAADVDAFMDAVGIEKATLVGDSSGGLIAQRVALDYPHRVSRLVLIGSPTTLVNNEAVRELGEEMLAGLEDPISPEFVREFVSGTIHHPVPEEFLERVASESLKVPARVWRDYYEGVVLTVDDTARFGEIGAPTLILWGEQDFLLPREEQEGRAAAIPNAILRVYPETGHLAHWARPGWVVRDLQTFMRDTHPTDSHENGRRKTSSKQGR
;
A
#
# COMPACT_ATOMS: atom_id res chain seq x y z
N MET A 1 -0.56 20.44 -24.27
CA MET A 1 -1.68 19.47 -24.39
C MET A 1 -1.24 18.28 -23.55
N HIS A 2 -1.65 18.19 -22.28
CA HIS A 2 -1.35 17.03 -21.43
C HIS A 2 -2.05 15.80 -22.03
N LEU A 3 -1.31 14.71 -22.18
CA LEU A 3 -1.93 13.43 -22.50
C LEU A 3 -2.60 12.96 -21.18
N PRO A 4 -3.88 12.59 -21.20
CA PRO A 4 -4.66 12.34 -19.97
C PRO A 4 -4.17 11.17 -19.09
N ASN A 5 -3.12 10.45 -19.50
CA ASN A 5 -2.53 9.32 -18.77
C ASN A 5 -0.99 9.41 -18.67
N SER A 6 -0.39 10.61 -18.79
CA SER A 6 1.04 10.75 -18.56
C SER A 6 1.32 10.78 -17.05
N VAL A 7 2.19 9.90 -16.59
CA VAL A 7 2.74 9.96 -15.23
C VAL A 7 3.70 11.16 -15.16
N GLU A 8 3.46 12.06 -14.24
CA GLU A 8 4.33 13.19 -13.91
C GLU A 8 5.08 12.89 -12.62
N PHE A 9 6.23 13.54 -12.43
CA PHE A 9 7.03 13.38 -11.23
C PHE A 9 7.19 14.71 -10.52
N ALA A 10 7.05 14.69 -9.22
CA ALA A 10 7.22 15.86 -8.38
C ALA A 10 7.94 15.52 -7.08
N THR A 11 8.23 16.55 -6.32
CA THR A 11 8.87 16.44 -5.01
C THR A 11 8.19 17.43 -4.07
N THR A 12 7.89 17.00 -2.85
CA THR A 12 7.35 17.87 -1.81
C THR A 12 8.10 17.68 -0.49
N TYR A 13 7.91 18.62 0.44
CA TYR A 13 8.45 18.55 1.79
C TYR A 13 7.32 18.31 2.78
N LEU A 14 7.47 17.28 3.60
CA LEU A 14 6.52 16.92 4.62
C LEU A 14 6.75 17.70 5.92
N SER A 15 5.70 17.88 6.72
CA SER A 15 5.81 18.40 8.08
C SER A 15 6.65 17.52 9.01
N THR A 16 6.83 16.24 8.66
CA THR A 16 7.76 15.31 9.33
C THR A 16 9.23 15.59 9.02
N GLY A 17 9.53 16.59 8.17
CA GLY A 17 10.89 17.02 7.82
C GLY A 17 11.52 16.28 6.64
N LEU A 18 10.76 15.42 5.94
CA LEU A 18 11.26 14.66 4.80
C LEU A 18 10.96 15.35 3.47
N ARG A 19 11.88 15.22 2.53
CA ARG A 19 11.66 15.48 1.11
C ARG A 19 11.21 14.17 0.47
N VAL A 20 10.01 14.17 -0.11
CA VAL A 20 9.40 13.00 -0.74
C VAL A 20 9.26 13.23 -2.23
N HIS A 21 9.80 12.30 -3.03
CA HIS A 21 9.57 12.19 -4.46
C HIS A 21 8.33 11.33 -4.70
N TYR A 22 7.54 11.67 -5.70
CA TYR A 22 6.34 10.90 -6.03
C TYR A 22 6.01 10.98 -7.53
N ALA A 23 5.29 9.96 -7.98
CA ALA A 23 4.61 9.96 -9.26
C ALA A 23 3.16 10.42 -9.07
N GLU A 24 2.64 11.24 -9.99
CA GLU A 24 1.24 11.62 -10.01
C GLU A 24 0.66 11.53 -11.42
N GLN A 25 -0.66 11.33 -11.53
CA GLN A 25 -1.37 11.38 -12.79
C GLN A 25 -2.87 11.62 -12.59
N GLY A 26 -3.54 12.07 -13.65
CA GLY A 26 -4.98 12.17 -13.74
C GLY A 26 -5.55 13.54 -13.44
N ASP A 27 -6.84 13.59 -13.15
CA ASP A 27 -7.59 14.83 -12.94
C ASP A 27 -7.44 15.30 -11.49
N ARG A 28 -6.91 16.51 -11.30
CA ARG A 28 -6.70 17.13 -9.98
C ARG A 28 -7.99 17.33 -9.18
N GLU A 29 -9.13 17.38 -9.85
CA GLU A 29 -10.45 17.47 -9.22
C GLU A 29 -11.08 16.07 -9.00
N GLY A 30 -10.40 15.02 -9.43
CA GLY A 30 -10.87 13.64 -9.31
C GLY A 30 -10.72 13.08 -7.90
N GLU A 31 -11.37 11.95 -7.64
CA GLU A 31 -11.16 11.22 -6.37
C GLU A 31 -9.69 10.79 -6.24
N ALA A 32 -9.09 11.10 -5.10
CA ALA A 32 -7.69 10.81 -4.84
C ALA A 32 -7.45 9.33 -4.51
N ILE A 33 -6.35 8.79 -5.07
CA ILE A 33 -5.83 7.47 -4.77
C ILE A 33 -4.35 7.61 -4.39
N VAL A 34 -3.94 7.08 -3.24
CA VAL A 34 -2.54 7.04 -2.81
C VAL A 34 -2.08 5.58 -2.77
N PHE A 35 -1.04 5.27 -3.53
CA PHE A 35 -0.43 3.95 -3.62
C PHE A 35 0.82 3.86 -2.75
N LEU A 36 0.86 2.91 -1.83
CA LEU A 36 1.95 2.69 -0.88
C LEU A 36 2.66 1.38 -1.25
N HIS A 37 3.88 1.48 -1.72
CA HIS A 37 4.69 0.34 -2.18
C HIS A 37 5.19 -0.52 -1.02
N ALA A 38 5.61 -1.75 -1.34
CA ALA A 38 6.14 -2.73 -0.41
C ALA A 38 7.59 -2.46 0.03
N TYR A 39 8.11 -3.42 0.79
CA TYR A 39 9.49 -3.51 1.26
C TYR A 39 10.50 -3.33 0.12
N VAL A 40 11.41 -2.39 0.30
CA VAL A 40 12.54 -2.04 -0.59
C VAL A 40 12.17 -1.73 -2.05
N ASP A 41 10.94 -1.33 -2.29
CA ASP A 41 10.41 -0.96 -3.60
C ASP A 41 10.34 0.58 -3.76
N SER A 42 9.59 1.07 -4.72
CA SER A 42 9.35 2.49 -4.99
C SER A 42 7.99 2.70 -5.67
N TRP A 43 7.69 3.95 -6.03
CA TRP A 43 6.53 4.26 -6.88
C TRP A 43 6.44 3.36 -8.11
N PHE A 44 7.58 2.86 -8.61
CA PHE A 44 7.67 2.09 -9.85
C PHE A 44 6.93 0.75 -9.77
N SER A 45 6.72 0.20 -8.57
CA SER A 45 5.86 -0.97 -8.33
C SER A 45 4.50 -0.83 -8.99
N TYR A 46 3.97 0.38 -9.02
CA TYR A 46 2.67 0.68 -9.62
C TYR A 46 2.72 1.16 -11.07
N SER A 47 3.89 1.16 -11.71
CA SER A 47 4.06 1.63 -13.09
C SER A 47 3.25 0.84 -14.13
N ARG A 48 2.84 -0.39 -13.80
CA ARG A 48 1.95 -1.21 -14.63
C ARG A 48 0.46 -0.97 -14.33
N VAL A 49 0.13 -0.36 -13.21
CA VAL A 49 -1.24 -0.04 -12.76
C VAL A 49 -1.64 1.36 -13.18
N LEU A 50 -0.78 2.34 -12.89
CA LEU A 50 -1.06 3.75 -13.13
C LEU A 50 -1.58 4.04 -14.55
N PRO A 51 -0.95 3.59 -15.65
CA PRO A 51 -1.41 3.92 -17.00
C PRO A 51 -2.78 3.34 -17.37
N LEU A 52 -3.26 2.34 -16.60
CA LEU A 52 -4.54 1.66 -16.83
C LEU A 52 -5.70 2.30 -16.04
N LEU A 53 -5.40 3.18 -15.07
CA LEU A 53 -6.43 3.90 -14.34
C LEU A 53 -7.19 4.87 -15.24
N SER A 54 -8.48 5.07 -14.96
CA SER A 54 -9.23 6.15 -15.58
C SER A 54 -8.58 7.50 -15.25
N PRO A 55 -8.40 8.39 -16.24
CA PRO A 55 -7.85 9.72 -16.01
C PRO A 55 -8.74 10.61 -15.13
N SER A 56 -9.96 10.18 -14.80
CA SER A 56 -10.86 10.87 -13.89
C SER A 56 -10.50 10.74 -12.41
N TYR A 57 -9.57 9.84 -12.07
CA TYR A 57 -9.00 9.75 -10.71
C TYR A 57 -7.73 10.57 -10.62
N TYR A 58 -7.41 11.06 -9.43
CA TYR A 58 -6.13 11.71 -9.16
C TYR A 58 -5.24 10.76 -8.34
N ALA A 59 -4.29 10.12 -9.00
CA ALA A 59 -3.47 9.06 -8.44
C ALA A 59 -2.08 9.56 -8.06
N PHE A 60 -1.60 9.12 -6.89
CA PHE A 60 -0.27 9.39 -6.36
C PHE A 60 0.42 8.10 -5.97
N ALA A 61 1.69 8.00 -6.25
CA ALA A 61 2.55 6.94 -5.77
C ALA A 61 3.84 7.56 -5.21
N PRO A 62 3.90 7.86 -3.90
CA PRO A 62 5.12 8.37 -3.28
C PRO A 62 6.17 7.27 -3.13
N ASP A 63 7.44 7.65 -3.30
CA ASP A 63 8.56 6.91 -2.74
C ASP A 63 8.54 7.14 -1.22
N GLN A 64 8.23 6.14 -0.45
CA GLN A 64 8.12 6.27 1.01
C GLN A 64 9.50 6.58 1.63
N ARG A 65 9.54 7.00 2.91
CA ARG A 65 10.81 7.27 3.61
C ARG A 65 11.82 6.14 3.40
N GLY A 66 13.06 6.48 3.12
CA GLY A 66 14.12 5.50 2.92
C GLY A 66 14.19 4.91 1.51
N HIS A 67 13.18 5.11 0.66
CA HIS A 67 13.04 4.43 -0.62
C HIS A 67 13.16 5.36 -1.82
N GLY A 68 13.38 4.79 -3.00
CA GLY A 68 13.42 5.47 -4.28
C GLY A 68 14.29 6.73 -4.27
N ASN A 69 13.70 7.86 -4.66
CA ASN A 69 14.35 9.18 -4.69
C ASN A 69 13.98 10.09 -3.50
N SER A 70 13.23 9.55 -2.51
CA SER A 70 12.93 10.25 -1.27
C SER A 70 14.10 10.23 -0.28
N ASP A 71 14.03 11.08 0.74
CA ASP A 71 15.04 11.16 1.79
C ASP A 71 15.16 9.85 2.57
N LYS A 72 16.37 9.60 3.05
CA LYS A 72 16.78 8.39 3.77
C LYS A 72 17.31 8.75 5.16
N PRO A 73 16.41 9.14 6.11
CA PRO A 73 16.82 9.54 7.45
C PRO A 73 17.60 8.44 8.16
N GLN A 74 18.36 8.81 9.21
CA GLN A 74 19.21 7.86 9.93
C GLN A 74 18.43 6.96 10.90
N CYS A 75 17.15 7.24 11.17
CA CYS A 75 16.29 6.50 12.08
C CYS A 75 14.82 6.62 11.70
N CYS A 76 14.01 6.04 12.56
CA CYS A 76 12.57 6.28 12.57
C CYS A 76 11.87 5.60 11.38
N TYR A 77 11.95 4.26 11.36
CA TYR A 77 11.39 3.38 10.35
C TYR A 77 10.31 2.45 10.93
N THR A 78 9.49 2.98 11.85
CA THR A 78 8.35 2.26 12.41
C THR A 78 7.09 2.50 11.58
N ALA A 79 6.08 1.64 11.73
CA ALA A 79 4.79 1.84 11.05
C ALA A 79 4.14 3.18 11.39
N ASP A 80 4.33 3.68 12.62
CA ASP A 80 3.83 4.99 13.05
C ASP A 80 4.52 6.13 12.30
N ASP A 81 5.83 6.02 12.06
CA ASP A 81 6.59 7.00 11.28
C ASP A 81 6.09 7.05 9.83
N TYR A 82 5.85 5.87 9.22
CA TYR A 82 5.32 5.79 7.86
C TYR A 82 3.88 6.31 7.77
N ALA A 83 3.04 5.99 8.75
CA ALA A 83 1.66 6.47 8.78
C ALA A 83 1.60 8.01 8.92
N ALA A 84 2.47 8.58 9.77
CA ALA A 84 2.61 10.03 9.91
C ALA A 84 3.10 10.69 8.61
N ASP A 85 3.99 10.04 7.86
CA ASP A 85 4.43 10.55 6.57
C ASP A 85 3.31 10.53 5.52
N VAL A 86 2.44 9.50 5.52
CA VAL A 86 1.29 9.45 4.61
C VAL A 86 0.32 10.58 4.91
N ASP A 87 0.00 10.84 6.18
CA ASP A 87 -0.83 11.97 6.61
C ASP A 87 -0.22 13.31 6.17
N ALA A 88 1.07 13.51 6.46
CA ALA A 88 1.80 14.72 6.07
C ALA A 88 1.96 14.88 4.55
N PHE A 89 2.07 13.77 3.81
CA PHE A 89 2.10 13.78 2.35
C PHE A 89 0.77 14.25 1.77
N MET A 90 -0.34 13.74 2.28
CA MET A 90 -1.67 14.16 1.86
C MET A 90 -1.89 15.66 2.09
N ASP A 91 -1.44 16.19 3.23
CA ASP A 91 -1.46 17.65 3.50
C ASP A 91 -0.60 18.42 2.48
N ALA A 92 0.62 17.95 2.23
CA ALA A 92 1.58 18.63 1.35
C ALA A 92 1.12 18.69 -0.13
N VAL A 93 0.30 17.71 -0.58
CA VAL A 93 -0.27 17.69 -1.93
C VAL A 93 -1.73 18.18 -1.97
N GLY A 94 -2.26 18.65 -0.84
CA GLY A 94 -3.59 19.25 -0.77
C GLY A 94 -4.76 18.27 -0.81
N ILE A 95 -4.56 17.04 -0.32
CA ILE A 95 -5.59 15.99 -0.29
C ILE A 95 -6.11 15.82 1.13
N GLU A 96 -7.40 16.02 1.31
CA GLU A 96 -8.07 15.81 2.60
C GLU A 96 -8.31 14.32 2.86
N LYS A 97 -8.77 13.57 1.85
CA LYS A 97 -9.16 12.18 1.96
C LYS A 97 -8.87 11.41 0.68
N ALA A 98 -8.39 10.17 0.79
CA ALA A 98 -8.03 9.34 -0.36
C ALA A 98 -8.45 7.88 -0.19
N THR A 99 -8.56 7.16 -1.31
CA THR A 99 -8.46 5.69 -1.33
C THR A 99 -7.00 5.33 -1.14
N LEU A 100 -6.67 4.62 -0.05
CA LEU A 100 -5.30 4.10 0.15
C LEU A 100 -5.19 2.70 -0.45
N VAL A 101 -4.17 2.50 -1.26
CA VAL A 101 -3.84 1.20 -1.86
C VAL A 101 -2.46 0.81 -1.38
N GLY A 102 -2.34 -0.29 -0.65
CA GLY A 102 -1.04 -0.80 -0.20
C GLY A 102 -0.81 -2.23 -0.66
N ASP A 103 0.38 -2.51 -1.22
CA ASP A 103 0.77 -3.87 -1.51
C ASP A 103 1.74 -4.42 -0.44
N SER A 104 1.63 -5.71 -0.15
CA SER A 104 2.49 -6.40 0.83
C SER A 104 2.65 -5.58 2.12
N SER A 105 3.87 -5.25 2.55
CA SER A 105 4.11 -4.43 3.74
C SER A 105 3.64 -2.97 3.61
N GLY A 106 3.49 -2.42 2.39
CA GLY A 106 2.79 -1.16 2.17
C GLY A 106 1.32 -1.21 2.59
N GLY A 107 0.71 -2.40 2.55
CA GLY A 107 -0.62 -2.63 3.10
C GLY A 107 -0.66 -2.60 4.62
N LEU A 108 0.42 -2.98 5.34
CA LEU A 108 0.52 -2.79 6.79
C LEU A 108 0.50 -1.28 7.14
N ILE A 109 1.23 -0.48 6.35
CA ILE A 109 1.21 0.98 6.51
C ILE A 109 -0.19 1.55 6.23
N ALA A 110 -0.83 1.12 5.12
CA ALA A 110 -2.19 1.56 4.78
C ALA A 110 -3.22 1.21 5.88
N GLN A 111 -3.11 0.03 6.50
CA GLN A 111 -3.95 -0.38 7.64
C GLN A 111 -3.68 0.52 8.85
N ARG A 112 -2.42 0.81 9.17
CA ARG A 112 -2.06 1.71 10.27
C ARG A 112 -2.64 3.11 10.04
N VAL A 113 -2.57 3.66 8.83
CA VAL A 113 -3.22 4.94 8.50
C VAL A 113 -4.74 4.85 8.68
N ALA A 114 -5.37 3.76 8.25
CA ALA A 114 -6.82 3.60 8.41
C ALA A 114 -7.26 3.51 9.88
N LEU A 115 -6.40 3.05 10.77
CA LEU A 115 -6.64 2.95 12.21
C LEU A 115 -6.36 4.26 12.93
N ASP A 116 -5.25 4.92 12.63
CA ASP A 116 -4.77 6.07 13.41
C ASP A 116 -5.21 7.41 12.80
N TYR A 117 -5.49 7.45 11.48
CA TYR A 117 -5.96 8.61 10.72
C TYR A 117 -7.24 8.29 9.92
N PRO A 118 -8.33 7.76 10.56
CA PRO A 118 -9.50 7.27 9.83
C PRO A 118 -10.20 8.34 9.00
N HIS A 119 -10.03 9.61 9.35
CA HIS A 119 -10.58 10.75 8.60
C HIS A 119 -9.90 10.95 7.24
N ARG A 120 -8.67 10.44 7.04
CA ARG A 120 -7.91 10.49 5.79
C ARG A 120 -8.30 9.40 4.79
N VAL A 121 -8.96 8.34 5.23
CA VAL A 121 -9.17 7.14 4.42
C VAL A 121 -10.63 7.03 3.96
N SER A 122 -10.87 7.24 2.67
CA SER A 122 -12.19 7.02 2.07
C SER A 122 -12.48 5.54 1.83
N ARG A 123 -11.46 4.80 1.41
CA ARG A 123 -11.48 3.35 1.17
C ARG A 123 -10.07 2.79 1.41
N LEU A 124 -9.99 1.53 1.76
CA LEU A 124 -8.75 0.79 1.93
C LEU A 124 -8.67 -0.34 0.90
N VAL A 125 -7.55 -0.47 0.20
CA VAL A 125 -7.30 -1.56 -0.74
C VAL A 125 -5.97 -2.23 -0.39
N LEU A 126 -6.00 -3.53 -0.15
CA LEU A 126 -4.86 -4.32 0.29
C LEU A 126 -4.54 -5.37 -0.78
N ILE A 127 -3.34 -5.31 -1.35
CA ILE A 127 -2.91 -6.22 -2.43
C ILE A 127 -1.82 -7.15 -1.88
N GLY A 128 -2.10 -8.45 -1.74
CA GLY A 128 -1.11 -9.38 -1.18
C GLY A 128 -0.50 -8.88 0.13
N SER A 129 -1.30 -8.23 0.97
CA SER A 129 -0.82 -7.66 2.23
C SER A 129 -0.94 -8.68 3.36
N PRO A 130 0.08 -8.82 4.24
CA PRO A 130 -0.04 -9.64 5.45
C PRO A 130 -1.03 -9.03 6.45
N THR A 131 -1.61 -9.88 7.30
CA THR A 131 -2.33 -9.44 8.49
C THR A 131 -1.36 -9.02 9.58
N THR A 132 -0.37 -9.86 9.81
CA THR A 132 0.81 -9.65 10.66
C THR A 132 1.87 -10.69 10.27
N LEU A 133 3.13 -10.38 10.53
CA LEU A 133 4.25 -11.32 10.39
C LEU A 133 5.04 -11.49 11.70
N VAL A 134 4.55 -10.90 12.78
CA VAL A 134 5.25 -10.83 14.09
C VAL A 134 5.61 -12.22 14.64
N ASN A 135 4.73 -13.20 14.50
CA ASN A 135 4.94 -14.56 14.99
C ASN A 135 5.30 -15.55 13.87
N ASN A 136 5.66 -15.08 12.70
CA ASN A 136 6.09 -15.94 11.59
C ASN A 136 7.59 -16.22 11.69
N GLU A 137 7.94 -17.39 12.27
CA GLU A 137 9.32 -17.78 12.50
C GLU A 137 10.09 -17.91 11.17
N ALA A 138 9.47 -18.46 10.12
CA ALA A 138 10.10 -18.60 8.82
C ALA A 138 10.46 -17.22 8.19
N VAL A 139 9.59 -16.23 8.35
CA VAL A 139 9.88 -14.86 7.90
C VAL A 139 11.02 -14.27 8.73
N ARG A 140 11.03 -14.49 10.05
CA ARG A 140 12.10 -14.00 10.91
C ARG A 140 13.46 -14.60 10.54
N GLU A 141 13.54 -15.94 10.41
CA GLU A 141 14.77 -16.64 10.04
C GLU A 141 15.26 -16.23 8.66
N LEU A 142 14.36 -16.14 7.67
CA LEU A 142 14.68 -15.67 6.33
C LEU A 142 15.24 -14.24 6.34
N GLY A 143 14.65 -13.36 7.12
CA GLY A 143 15.12 -11.98 7.25
C GLY A 143 16.48 -11.89 7.93
N GLU A 144 16.69 -12.64 9.01
CA GLU A 144 17.98 -12.70 9.69
C GLU A 144 19.09 -13.22 8.75
N GLU A 145 18.83 -14.28 7.96
CA GLU A 145 19.77 -14.80 6.98
C GLU A 145 20.02 -13.80 5.84
N MET A 146 18.96 -13.24 5.27
CA MET A 146 19.01 -12.28 4.15
C MET A 146 19.77 -11.01 4.52
N LEU A 147 19.55 -10.49 5.75
CA LEU A 147 20.11 -9.21 6.21
C LEU A 147 21.47 -9.39 6.91
N ALA A 148 21.86 -10.62 7.24
CA ALA A 148 23.16 -10.92 7.84
C ALA A 148 24.29 -10.49 6.89
N GLY A 149 25.08 -9.52 7.33
CA GLY A 149 26.21 -9.01 6.53
C GLY A 149 25.83 -8.17 5.31
N LEU A 150 24.57 -7.76 5.17
CA LEU A 150 24.17 -6.85 4.11
C LEU A 150 24.80 -5.48 4.33
N GLU A 151 25.66 -5.04 3.43
CA GLU A 151 26.43 -3.79 3.48
C GLU A 151 26.31 -3.01 2.17
N ASP A 152 26.52 -1.71 2.23
CA ASP A 152 26.58 -0.86 1.04
C ASP A 152 27.97 -0.87 0.39
N PRO A 153 28.06 -0.92 -0.95
CA PRO A 153 26.95 -1.02 -1.90
C PRO A 153 26.36 -2.43 -1.95
N ILE A 154 25.03 -2.53 -1.92
CA ILE A 154 24.35 -3.82 -2.04
C ILE A 154 24.61 -4.44 -3.43
N SER A 155 24.87 -5.76 -3.47
CA SER A 155 25.11 -6.49 -4.72
C SER A 155 23.89 -6.46 -5.64
N PRO A 156 24.03 -6.07 -6.92
CA PRO A 156 22.94 -6.15 -7.88
C PRO A 156 22.40 -7.58 -8.08
N GLU A 157 23.24 -8.59 -7.96
CA GLU A 157 22.84 -9.98 -8.04
C GLU A 157 21.91 -10.36 -6.88
N PHE A 158 22.28 -9.98 -5.67
CA PHE A 158 21.43 -10.18 -4.48
C PHE A 158 20.05 -9.54 -4.64
N VAL A 159 20.01 -8.29 -5.07
CA VAL A 159 18.73 -7.58 -5.28
C VAL A 159 17.89 -8.24 -6.37
N ARG A 160 18.53 -8.68 -7.46
CA ARG A 160 17.82 -9.38 -8.54
C ARG A 160 17.24 -10.71 -8.05
N GLU A 161 17.98 -11.50 -7.28
CA GLU A 161 17.49 -12.73 -6.66
C GLU A 161 16.32 -12.46 -5.72
N PHE A 162 16.43 -11.46 -4.86
CA PHE A 162 15.35 -11.05 -3.96
C PHE A 162 14.07 -10.69 -4.73
N VAL A 163 14.16 -9.80 -5.72
CA VAL A 163 13.01 -9.38 -6.55
C VAL A 163 12.41 -10.57 -7.31
N SER A 164 13.25 -11.42 -7.89
CA SER A 164 12.79 -12.59 -8.66
C SER A 164 12.14 -13.64 -7.77
N GLY A 165 12.61 -13.79 -6.54
CA GLY A 165 12.07 -14.74 -5.56
C GLY A 165 10.63 -14.47 -5.13
N THR A 166 10.14 -13.24 -5.34
CA THR A 166 8.75 -12.85 -4.99
C THR A 166 7.74 -13.13 -6.12
N ILE A 167 8.22 -13.59 -7.30
CA ILE A 167 7.40 -13.73 -8.49
C ILE A 167 6.95 -15.17 -8.67
N HIS A 168 5.63 -15.36 -8.80
CA HIS A 168 5.06 -16.65 -9.18
C HIS A 168 4.60 -16.68 -10.64
N HIS A 169 4.23 -15.52 -11.20
CA HIS A 169 3.70 -15.39 -12.56
C HIS A 169 4.63 -14.53 -13.42
N PRO A 170 4.89 -14.89 -14.69
CA PRO A 170 5.81 -14.14 -15.54
C PRO A 170 5.40 -12.66 -15.67
N VAL A 171 6.35 -11.78 -15.45
CA VAL A 171 6.26 -10.34 -15.72
C VAL A 171 7.38 -9.96 -16.71
N PRO A 172 7.28 -8.85 -17.45
CA PRO A 172 8.31 -8.44 -18.40
C PRO A 172 9.68 -8.29 -17.73
N GLU A 173 10.73 -8.81 -18.34
CA GLU A 173 12.10 -8.74 -17.81
C GLU A 173 12.56 -7.29 -17.59
N GLU A 174 12.28 -6.39 -18.53
CA GLU A 174 12.61 -4.97 -18.41
C GLU A 174 11.96 -4.32 -17.18
N PHE A 175 10.76 -4.78 -16.80
CA PHE A 175 10.08 -4.31 -15.59
C PHE A 175 10.84 -4.77 -14.33
N LEU A 176 11.27 -6.05 -14.29
CA LEU A 176 12.03 -6.59 -13.16
C LEU A 176 13.40 -5.94 -12.99
N GLU A 177 14.12 -5.75 -14.08
CA GLU A 177 15.40 -5.04 -14.09
C GLU A 177 15.23 -3.60 -13.54
N ARG A 178 14.12 -2.95 -13.88
CA ARG A 178 13.84 -1.61 -13.35
C ARG A 178 13.48 -1.65 -11.87
N VAL A 179 12.65 -2.59 -11.41
CA VAL A 179 12.35 -2.78 -9.98
C VAL A 179 13.65 -3.02 -9.21
N ALA A 180 14.50 -3.94 -9.66
CA ALA A 180 15.80 -4.19 -9.02
C ALA A 180 16.67 -2.92 -8.96
N SER A 181 16.68 -2.11 -10.03
CA SER A 181 17.37 -0.82 -10.05
C SER A 181 16.82 0.19 -9.04
N GLU A 182 15.51 0.19 -8.80
CA GLU A 182 14.89 1.03 -7.76
C GLU A 182 15.25 0.53 -6.35
N SER A 183 15.20 -0.79 -6.12
CA SER A 183 15.57 -1.41 -4.85
C SER A 183 17.04 -1.14 -4.47
N LEU A 184 17.95 -1.07 -5.45
CA LEU A 184 19.37 -0.71 -5.23
C LEU A 184 19.58 0.71 -4.70
N LYS A 185 18.58 1.59 -4.78
CA LYS A 185 18.64 2.92 -4.18
C LYS A 185 18.43 2.91 -2.67
N VAL A 186 17.94 1.80 -2.12
CA VAL A 186 17.65 1.65 -0.70
C VAL A 186 18.92 1.20 0.02
N PRO A 187 19.49 1.99 0.97
CA PRO A 187 20.70 1.59 1.69
C PRO A 187 20.49 0.34 2.55
N ALA A 188 21.53 -0.46 2.75
CA ALA A 188 21.50 -1.68 3.54
C ALA A 188 20.92 -1.48 4.97
N ARG A 189 21.22 -0.33 5.60
CA ARG A 189 20.61 0.01 6.90
C ARG A 189 19.09 0.13 6.82
N VAL A 190 18.53 0.69 5.72
CA VAL A 190 17.08 0.86 5.58
C VAL A 190 16.41 -0.48 5.32
N TRP A 191 17.07 -1.42 4.62
CA TRP A 191 16.60 -2.81 4.55
C TRP A 191 16.40 -3.40 5.94
N ARG A 192 17.38 -3.23 6.86
CA ARG A 192 17.27 -3.71 8.25
C ARG A 192 16.22 -2.93 9.05
N ASP A 193 16.32 -1.62 9.05
CA ASP A 193 15.48 -0.75 9.88
C ASP A 193 13.98 -0.92 9.54
N TYR A 194 13.64 -1.03 8.25
CA TYR A 194 12.27 -1.29 7.82
C TYR A 194 11.81 -2.70 8.21
N TYR A 195 12.66 -3.69 7.98
CA TYR A 195 12.34 -5.07 8.30
C TYR A 195 12.03 -5.24 9.80
N GLU A 196 12.90 -4.71 10.64
CA GLU A 196 12.77 -4.73 12.09
C GLU A 196 11.62 -3.84 12.58
N GLY A 197 11.46 -2.65 12.01
CA GLY A 197 10.50 -1.63 12.46
C GLY A 197 9.08 -1.78 11.91
N VAL A 198 8.88 -2.51 10.81
CA VAL A 198 7.58 -2.71 10.17
C VAL A 198 7.26 -4.19 10.02
N VAL A 199 8.10 -4.96 9.30
CA VAL A 199 7.76 -6.34 8.93
C VAL A 199 7.61 -7.24 10.16
N LEU A 200 8.51 -7.11 11.13
CA LEU A 200 8.54 -7.95 12.33
C LEU A 200 7.77 -7.37 13.53
N THR A 201 7.20 -6.18 13.44
CA THR A 201 6.61 -5.52 14.62
C THR A 201 5.14 -5.15 14.47
N VAL A 202 4.62 -5.05 13.23
CA VAL A 202 3.22 -4.64 13.04
C VAL A 202 2.28 -5.80 13.30
N ASP A 203 1.47 -5.64 14.33
CA ASP A 203 0.31 -6.51 14.63
C ASP A 203 -0.88 -5.64 15.04
N ASP A 204 -1.69 -5.29 14.07
CA ASP A 204 -2.92 -4.52 14.25
C ASP A 204 -4.18 -5.41 14.24
N THR A 205 -4.02 -6.73 14.31
CA THR A 205 -5.12 -7.70 14.17
C THR A 205 -6.24 -7.49 15.18
N ALA A 206 -5.92 -7.14 16.42
CA ALA A 206 -6.89 -6.85 17.47
C ALA A 206 -7.73 -5.59 17.19
N ARG A 207 -7.27 -4.71 16.29
CA ARG A 207 -7.90 -3.43 15.94
C ARG A 207 -8.66 -3.46 14.62
N PHE A 208 -8.67 -4.56 13.87
CA PHE A 208 -9.32 -4.62 12.56
C PHE A 208 -10.80 -4.23 12.59
N GLY A 209 -11.50 -4.49 13.70
CA GLY A 209 -12.86 -4.04 13.91
C GLY A 209 -13.06 -2.51 13.98
N GLU A 210 -11.98 -1.75 14.18
CA GLU A 210 -12.00 -0.28 14.21
C GLU A 210 -11.91 0.35 12.80
N ILE A 211 -11.48 -0.42 11.78
CA ILE A 211 -11.36 0.07 10.39
C ILE A 211 -12.77 0.33 9.85
N GLY A 212 -13.17 1.60 9.84
CA GLY A 212 -14.47 2.03 9.34
C GLY A 212 -14.56 2.21 7.83
N ALA A 213 -13.43 2.35 7.15
CA ALA A 213 -13.37 2.51 5.71
C ALA A 213 -13.79 1.22 4.99
N PRO A 214 -14.63 1.27 3.93
CA PRO A 214 -14.85 0.13 3.06
C PRO A 214 -13.51 -0.45 2.60
N THR A 215 -13.34 -1.77 2.68
CA THR A 215 -12.04 -2.41 2.45
C THR A 215 -12.14 -3.47 1.35
N LEU A 216 -11.21 -3.41 0.39
CA LEU A 216 -11.03 -4.42 -0.65
C LEU A 216 -9.70 -5.14 -0.43
N ILE A 217 -9.76 -6.47 -0.32
CA ILE A 217 -8.58 -7.33 -0.20
C ILE A 217 -8.43 -8.08 -1.52
N LEU A 218 -7.30 -7.88 -2.20
CA LEU A 218 -6.90 -8.57 -3.42
C LEU A 218 -5.80 -9.57 -3.08
N TRP A 219 -6.05 -10.85 -3.27
CA TRP A 219 -5.12 -11.91 -2.90
C TRP A 219 -4.98 -12.93 -4.01
N GLY A 220 -3.73 -13.31 -4.30
CA GLY A 220 -3.41 -14.34 -5.27
C GLY A 220 -3.51 -15.74 -4.67
N GLU A 221 -4.25 -16.63 -5.32
CA GLU A 221 -4.47 -18.01 -4.84
C GLU A 221 -3.17 -18.81 -4.64
N GLN A 222 -2.11 -18.42 -5.34
CA GLN A 222 -0.79 -19.07 -5.29
C GLN A 222 0.25 -18.21 -4.52
N ASP A 223 -0.23 -17.34 -3.65
CA ASP A 223 0.62 -16.59 -2.73
C ASP A 223 1.19 -17.54 -1.67
N PHE A 224 2.48 -17.86 -1.79
CA PHE A 224 3.17 -18.78 -0.89
C PHE A 224 3.60 -18.13 0.44
N LEU A 225 3.55 -16.79 0.53
CA LEU A 225 3.90 -16.04 1.73
C LEU A 225 2.72 -15.86 2.68
N LEU A 226 1.51 -15.75 2.13
CA LEU A 226 0.32 -15.36 2.87
C LEU A 226 -0.77 -16.43 2.75
N PRO A 227 -1.04 -17.19 3.82
CA PRO A 227 -2.07 -18.21 3.84
C PRO A 227 -3.47 -17.66 3.56
N ARG A 228 -4.30 -18.45 2.88
CA ARG A 228 -5.69 -18.10 2.56
C ARG A 228 -6.51 -17.82 3.80
N GLU A 229 -6.36 -18.65 4.83
CA GLU A 229 -7.09 -18.52 6.08
C GLU A 229 -6.85 -17.16 6.77
N GLU A 230 -5.66 -16.59 6.66
CA GLU A 230 -5.36 -15.27 7.19
C GLU A 230 -6.13 -14.17 6.44
N GLN A 231 -6.22 -14.26 5.12
CA GLN A 231 -6.95 -13.30 4.30
C GLN A 231 -8.46 -13.38 4.54
N GLU A 232 -9.00 -14.59 4.68
CA GLU A 232 -10.39 -14.82 5.04
C GLU A 232 -10.69 -14.33 6.46
N GLY A 233 -9.80 -14.60 7.41
CA GLY A 233 -9.89 -14.11 8.79
C GLY A 233 -9.89 -12.58 8.87
N ARG A 234 -8.99 -11.91 8.12
CA ARG A 234 -8.97 -10.45 8.03
C ARG A 234 -10.25 -9.91 7.41
N ALA A 235 -10.72 -10.51 6.31
CA ALA A 235 -11.95 -10.09 5.67
C ALA A 235 -13.18 -10.25 6.59
N ALA A 236 -13.17 -11.23 7.49
CA ALA A 236 -14.22 -11.40 8.51
C ALA A 236 -14.09 -10.41 9.67
N ALA A 237 -12.88 -9.96 10.00
CA ALA A 237 -12.59 -9.07 11.13
C ALA A 237 -12.83 -7.59 10.79
N ILE A 238 -12.56 -7.17 9.55
CA ILE A 238 -12.77 -5.79 9.11
C ILE A 238 -14.23 -5.60 8.66
N PRO A 239 -15.00 -4.68 9.27
CA PRO A 239 -16.35 -4.36 8.81
C PRO A 239 -16.35 -3.93 7.34
N ASN A 240 -17.33 -4.41 6.57
CA ASN A 240 -17.47 -4.05 5.14
C ASN A 240 -16.25 -4.41 4.26
N ALA A 241 -15.48 -5.43 4.62
CA ALA A 241 -14.40 -5.94 3.79
C ALA A 241 -14.90 -6.91 2.72
N ILE A 242 -14.28 -6.86 1.55
CA ILE A 242 -14.52 -7.76 0.42
C ILE A 242 -13.19 -8.42 0.06
N LEU A 243 -13.13 -9.75 0.07
CA LEU A 243 -11.98 -10.52 -0.43
C LEU A 243 -12.23 -10.91 -1.89
N ARG A 244 -11.25 -10.62 -2.74
CA ARG A 244 -11.16 -11.09 -4.13
C ARG A 244 -9.95 -12.00 -4.27
N VAL A 245 -10.20 -13.24 -4.68
CA VAL A 245 -9.18 -14.24 -4.94
C VAL A 245 -8.86 -14.24 -6.42
N TYR A 246 -7.58 -14.07 -6.75
CA TYR A 246 -7.09 -14.13 -8.13
C TYR A 246 -6.51 -15.51 -8.43
N PRO A 247 -7.17 -16.33 -9.27
CA PRO A 247 -6.66 -17.63 -9.64
C PRO A 247 -5.31 -17.51 -10.36
N GLU A 248 -4.47 -18.52 -10.22
CA GLU A 248 -3.15 -18.62 -10.87
C GLU A 248 -2.30 -17.37 -10.68
N THR A 249 -2.40 -16.71 -9.53
CA THR A 249 -1.71 -15.46 -9.23
C THR A 249 -0.99 -15.59 -7.88
N GLY A 250 0.26 -15.16 -7.83
CA GLY A 250 1.06 -15.15 -6.60
C GLY A 250 0.95 -13.85 -5.82
N HIS A 251 1.96 -13.57 -5.00
CA HIS A 251 2.00 -12.46 -4.05
C HIS A 251 1.78 -11.08 -4.69
N LEU A 252 2.46 -10.77 -5.77
CA LEU A 252 2.47 -9.45 -6.41
C LEU A 252 1.42 -9.37 -7.55
N ALA A 253 0.14 -9.42 -7.18
CA ALA A 253 -0.96 -9.42 -8.12
C ALA A 253 -0.97 -8.18 -9.05
N HIS A 254 -0.56 -7.02 -8.58
CA HIS A 254 -0.48 -5.78 -9.37
C HIS A 254 0.64 -5.79 -10.41
N TRP A 255 1.69 -6.62 -10.22
CA TRP A 255 2.70 -6.86 -11.24
C TRP A 255 2.20 -7.87 -12.28
N ALA A 256 1.62 -8.97 -11.81
CA ALA A 256 1.20 -10.09 -12.66
C ALA A 256 -0.08 -9.80 -13.46
N ARG A 257 -1.06 -9.17 -12.84
CA ARG A 257 -2.43 -8.95 -13.35
C ARG A 257 -2.89 -7.50 -13.20
N PRO A 258 -2.12 -6.48 -13.65
CA PRO A 258 -2.44 -5.06 -13.42
C PRO A 258 -3.84 -4.68 -13.90
N GLY A 259 -4.30 -5.23 -15.03
CA GLY A 259 -5.64 -4.98 -15.57
C GLY A 259 -6.77 -5.52 -14.68
N TRP A 260 -6.53 -6.62 -13.93
CA TRP A 260 -7.53 -7.13 -12.99
C TRP A 260 -7.57 -6.24 -11.75
N VAL A 261 -6.41 -5.84 -11.25
CA VAL A 261 -6.31 -4.93 -10.09
C VAL A 261 -7.02 -3.61 -10.38
N VAL A 262 -6.77 -3.00 -11.54
CA VAL A 262 -7.41 -1.73 -11.92
C VAL A 262 -8.92 -1.90 -12.07
N ARG A 263 -9.39 -2.96 -12.74
CA ARG A 263 -10.81 -3.25 -12.88
C ARG A 263 -11.51 -3.36 -11.54
N ASP A 264 -10.93 -4.14 -10.62
CA ASP A 264 -11.55 -4.42 -9.32
C ASP A 264 -11.48 -3.19 -8.40
N LEU A 265 -10.37 -2.45 -8.42
CA LEU A 265 -10.21 -1.17 -7.73
C LEU A 265 -11.28 -0.17 -8.20
N GLN A 266 -11.39 0.09 -9.50
CA GLN A 266 -12.34 1.06 -10.03
C GLN A 266 -13.81 0.62 -9.83
N THR A 267 -14.08 -0.69 -9.88
CA THR A 267 -15.42 -1.22 -9.57
C THR A 267 -15.74 -0.98 -8.10
N PHE A 268 -14.83 -1.31 -7.21
CA PHE A 268 -14.99 -1.09 -5.79
C PHE A 268 -15.19 0.39 -5.46
N MET A 269 -14.42 1.29 -6.08
CA MET A 269 -14.57 2.74 -5.88
C MET A 269 -15.93 3.27 -6.33
N ARG A 270 -16.49 2.75 -7.43
CA ARG A 270 -17.84 3.12 -7.89
C ARG A 270 -18.94 2.59 -6.99
N ASP A 271 -18.79 1.37 -6.49
CA ASP A 271 -19.82 0.68 -5.70
C ASP A 271 -19.87 1.14 -4.24
N THR A 272 -18.78 1.75 -3.76
CA THR A 272 -18.66 2.24 -2.39
C THR A 272 -18.51 3.77 -2.40
N HIS A 273 -19.64 4.48 -2.34
CA HIS A 273 -19.59 5.94 -2.15
C HIS A 273 -19.04 6.26 -0.75
N PRO A 274 -18.22 7.32 -0.60
CA PRO A 274 -17.84 7.81 0.71
C PRO A 274 -19.12 8.16 1.47
N THR A 275 -19.41 7.42 2.54
CA THR A 275 -20.55 7.78 3.40
C THR A 275 -20.22 9.08 4.12
N ASP A 276 -20.92 10.15 3.79
CA ASP A 276 -20.97 11.34 4.62
C ASP A 276 -21.45 10.91 6.00
N SER A 277 -20.59 11.01 7.00
CA SER A 277 -20.83 10.62 8.40
C SER A 277 -21.87 11.50 9.11
N HIS A 278 -22.75 12.22 8.38
CA HIS A 278 -23.74 13.14 8.92
C HIS A 278 -25.20 12.68 8.85
N GLU A 279 -25.56 11.53 8.27
CA GLU A 279 -26.98 11.15 8.13
C GLU A 279 -27.54 10.15 9.14
N ASN A 280 -26.74 9.57 10.02
CA ASN A 280 -27.24 8.55 10.98
C ASN A 280 -27.83 9.11 12.30
N GLY A 281 -28.01 10.44 12.42
CA GLY A 281 -28.53 11.10 13.62
C GLY A 281 -30.04 11.42 13.60
N ARG A 282 -30.79 11.23 12.50
CA ARG A 282 -32.16 11.76 12.38
C ARG A 282 -33.28 10.78 12.03
N ARG A 283 -33.15 9.48 12.27
CA ARG A 283 -34.29 8.55 12.08
C ARG A 283 -34.62 7.71 13.31
N LYS A 284 -34.85 8.36 14.47
CA LYS A 284 -35.55 7.73 15.60
C LYS A 284 -36.17 8.80 16.49
N THR A 285 -37.16 9.54 16.01
CA THR A 285 -38.19 10.17 16.87
C THR A 285 -39.33 10.72 16.00
N SER A 286 -40.25 9.90 15.57
CA SER A 286 -41.65 10.33 15.41
C SER A 286 -42.54 9.10 15.10
N SER A 287 -43.06 8.47 16.15
CA SER A 287 -44.40 7.90 16.13
C SER A 287 -44.69 7.36 17.51
N LYS A 288 -45.24 8.20 18.37
CA LYS A 288 -46.20 7.83 19.42
C LYS A 288 -46.79 9.10 19.98
N GLN A 289 -47.90 9.54 19.39
CA GLN A 289 -49.00 10.16 20.11
C GLN A 289 -50.22 10.20 19.20
N GLY A 290 -51.29 9.61 19.64
CA GLY A 290 -52.60 9.87 19.06
C GLY A 290 -53.56 8.68 19.02
N ARG A 291 -54.19 8.40 20.17
CA ARG A 291 -55.52 7.82 20.42
C ARG A 291 -55.62 6.31 20.33
#